data_74f4fd1ccac38f1e6a3b32796e4c1c92
#
_entry.id   74f4fd1ccac38f1e6a3b32796e4c1c92
#
_cell.length_a   1.000
_cell.length_b   1.000
_cell.length_c   1.000
_cell.angle_alpha   90.00
_cell.angle_beta   90.00
_cell.angle_gamma   90.00
#
_symmetry.space_group_name_H-M   'P 1'
#
loop_
_entity.id
_entity.type
_entity.pdbx_description
1 polymer ?
#
loop_
_entity_poly.entity_id
_entity_poly.type
_entity_poly.pdbx_seq_one_letter_code
_entity_poly.pdbx_strand_id
1 'polypeptide(L)'
;MKTTKELLNFWEDQMKLSHTSSNYFFRKSPSHYHMMLLVMNAYKCNENLTVEELKTKLFKTSRPKSALMINEACEKGFFILEKTSNDQRKKFIKPTGSFMKEFEDYLKKLREISI
;
A
#
# COMPACT_ATOMS: atom_id res chain seq x y z
N MET A 1 -9.62 27.90 -6.76
CA MET A 1 -9.05 27.75 -5.40
C MET A 1 -7.66 27.15 -5.49
N LYS A 2 -6.73 27.69 -4.73
CA LYS A 2 -5.32 27.27 -4.75
C LYS A 2 -5.16 25.79 -4.41
N THR A 3 -5.82 25.32 -3.34
CA THR A 3 -5.75 23.93 -2.91
C THR A 3 -6.28 22.96 -3.96
N THR A 4 -7.40 23.31 -4.61
CA THR A 4 -7.96 22.48 -5.67
C THR A 4 -7.00 22.36 -6.84
N LYS A 5 -6.36 23.47 -7.22
CA LYS A 5 -5.37 23.48 -8.30
C LYS A 5 -4.18 22.60 -7.96
N GLU A 6 -3.70 22.67 -6.73
CA GLU A 6 -2.57 21.85 -6.27
C GLU A 6 -2.93 20.37 -6.26
N LEU A 7 -4.15 20.02 -5.83
CA LEU A 7 -4.62 18.64 -5.88
C LEU A 7 -4.72 18.12 -7.30
N LEU A 8 -5.24 18.95 -8.22
CA LEU A 8 -5.32 18.60 -9.63
C LEU A 8 -3.94 18.30 -10.20
N ASN A 9 -2.98 19.20 -9.96
CA ASN A 9 -1.62 19.02 -10.44
C ASN A 9 -0.98 17.76 -9.86
N PHE A 10 -1.17 17.54 -8.55
CA PHE A 10 -0.66 16.34 -7.88
C PHE A 10 -1.21 15.08 -8.52
N TRP A 11 -2.53 15.03 -8.73
CA TRP A 11 -3.15 13.85 -9.32
C TRP A 11 -2.69 13.59 -10.74
N GLU A 12 -2.60 14.64 -11.56
CA GLU A 12 -2.13 14.49 -12.94
C GLU A 12 -0.69 13.99 -12.99
N ASP A 13 0.17 14.45 -12.07
CA ASP A 13 1.54 13.95 -11.97
C ASP A 13 1.55 12.45 -11.57
N GLN A 14 0.66 12.05 -10.67
CA GLN A 14 0.54 10.65 -10.29
C GLN A 14 0.12 9.78 -11.48
N MET A 15 -0.78 10.29 -12.30
CA MET A 15 -1.27 9.56 -13.48
C MET A 15 -0.18 9.34 -14.54
N LYS A 16 0.84 10.17 -14.56
CA LYS A 16 1.96 10.07 -15.51
C LYS A 16 3.01 9.04 -15.09
N LEU A 17 2.93 8.52 -13.87
CA LEU A 17 3.89 7.54 -13.39
C LEU A 17 3.76 6.21 -14.16
N SER A 18 4.89 5.49 -14.22
CA SER A 18 4.96 4.22 -14.92
C SER A 18 3.94 3.20 -14.41
N HIS A 19 3.47 2.33 -15.31
CA HIS A 19 2.59 1.20 -14.96
C HIS A 19 3.25 0.23 -13.99
N THR A 20 4.59 0.26 -13.88
CA THR A 20 5.33 -0.59 -12.94
C THR A 20 5.48 0.03 -11.57
N SER A 21 5.06 1.29 -11.38
CA SER A 21 5.16 1.95 -10.09
C SER A 21 4.13 1.43 -9.10
N SER A 22 4.48 1.49 -7.81
CA SER A 22 3.54 1.13 -6.76
C SER A 22 2.31 2.03 -6.78
N ASN A 23 2.48 3.31 -7.10
CA ASN A 23 1.36 4.24 -7.16
C ASN A 23 0.32 3.83 -8.20
N TYR A 24 0.76 3.31 -9.33
CA TYR A 24 -0.17 2.79 -10.34
C TYR A 24 -0.94 1.59 -9.80
N PHE A 25 -0.24 0.64 -9.18
CA PHE A 25 -0.86 -0.56 -8.64
C PHE A 25 -1.88 -0.24 -7.54
N PHE A 26 -1.49 0.58 -6.57
CA PHE A 26 -2.34 0.84 -5.40
C PHE A 26 -3.50 1.80 -5.67
N ARG A 27 -3.55 2.44 -6.83
CA ARG A 27 -4.71 3.27 -7.19
C ARG A 27 -5.73 2.55 -8.07
N LYS A 28 -5.53 1.27 -8.35
CA LYS A 28 -6.46 0.49 -9.19
C LYS A 28 -7.87 0.47 -8.64
N SER A 29 -8.02 0.44 -7.34
CA SER A 29 -9.32 0.44 -6.68
C SER A 29 -9.17 1.00 -5.27
N PRO A 30 -10.29 1.42 -4.64
CA PRO A 30 -10.25 1.82 -3.24
C PRO A 30 -9.68 0.74 -2.32
N SER A 31 -9.94 -0.54 -2.61
CA SER A 31 -9.43 -1.64 -1.80
C SER A 31 -7.91 -1.82 -1.92
N HIS A 32 -7.36 -1.58 -3.11
CA HIS A 32 -5.90 -1.60 -3.28
C HIS A 32 -5.23 -0.50 -2.46
N TYR A 33 -5.79 0.69 -2.48
CA TYR A 33 -5.28 1.81 -1.71
C TYR A 33 -5.42 1.55 -0.21
N HIS A 34 -6.55 1.01 0.21
CA HIS A 34 -6.82 0.62 1.60
C HIS A 34 -5.80 -0.40 2.10
N MET A 35 -5.48 -1.40 1.27
CA MET A 35 -4.47 -2.40 1.60
C MET A 35 -3.11 -1.76 1.83
N MET A 36 -2.70 -0.84 0.97
CA MET A 36 -1.46 -0.11 1.12
C MET A 36 -1.42 0.63 2.46
N LEU A 37 -2.48 1.35 2.79
CA LEU A 37 -2.54 2.12 4.02
C LEU A 37 -2.49 1.22 5.26
N LEU A 38 -3.19 0.09 5.23
CA LEU A 38 -3.19 -0.84 6.36
C LEU A 38 -1.79 -1.39 6.63
N VAL A 39 -1.08 -1.80 5.58
CA VAL A 39 0.26 -2.34 5.72
C VAL A 39 1.24 -1.26 6.20
N MET A 40 1.18 -0.08 5.60
CA MET A 40 2.09 1.00 5.98
C MET A 40 1.81 1.53 7.38
N ASN A 41 0.54 1.63 7.76
CA ASN A 41 0.19 2.07 9.11
C ASN A 41 0.73 1.11 10.17
N ALA A 42 0.54 -0.20 9.97
CA ALA A 42 1.05 -1.20 10.89
C ALA A 42 2.58 -1.13 10.98
N TYR A 43 3.24 -1.01 9.83
CA TYR A 43 4.70 -0.93 9.79
C TYR A 43 5.23 0.28 10.56
N LYS A 44 4.63 1.45 10.33
CA LYS A 44 5.06 2.69 10.99
C LYS A 44 4.75 2.70 12.49
N CYS A 45 3.75 1.95 12.92
CA CYS A 45 3.40 1.79 14.34
C CYS A 45 4.15 0.64 15.01
N ASN A 46 5.09 0.01 14.32
CA ASN A 46 5.83 -1.16 14.79
C ASN A 46 4.91 -2.32 15.20
N GLU A 47 3.80 -2.46 14.48
CA GLU A 47 2.86 -3.56 14.69
C GLU A 47 3.16 -4.67 13.69
N ASN A 48 3.08 -5.91 14.16
CA ASN A 48 3.26 -7.08 13.30
C ASN A 48 1.92 -7.49 12.72
N LEU A 49 1.66 -7.06 11.49
CA LEU A 49 0.41 -7.37 10.80
C LEU A 49 0.53 -8.73 10.11
N THR A 50 -0.36 -9.65 10.44
CA THR A 50 -0.39 -10.95 9.74
C THR A 50 -1.22 -10.85 8.47
N VAL A 51 -0.98 -11.77 7.54
CA VAL A 51 -1.74 -11.84 6.29
C VAL A 51 -3.24 -12.04 6.59
N GLU A 52 -3.56 -12.90 7.57
CA GLU A 52 -4.96 -13.15 7.94
C GLU A 52 -5.62 -11.91 8.54
N GLU A 53 -4.91 -11.17 9.37
CA GLU A 53 -5.42 -9.91 9.91
C GLU A 53 -5.67 -8.90 8.79
N LEU A 54 -4.77 -8.82 7.82
CA LEU A 54 -4.95 -7.92 6.69
C LEU A 54 -6.21 -8.29 5.90
N LYS A 55 -6.40 -9.57 5.62
CA LYS A 55 -7.62 -10.02 4.91
C LYS A 55 -8.88 -9.64 5.65
N THR A 56 -8.87 -9.76 6.98
CA THR A 56 -10.01 -9.39 7.82
C THR A 56 -10.26 -7.88 7.78
N LYS A 57 -9.20 -7.08 7.81
CA LYS A 57 -9.30 -5.62 7.80
C LYS A 57 -9.74 -5.06 6.45
N LEU A 58 -9.56 -5.83 5.37
CA LEU A 58 -10.02 -5.46 4.03
C LEU A 58 -11.52 -5.76 3.88
N PHE A 59 -12.33 -5.04 4.62
CA PHE A 59 -13.74 -5.36 4.81
C PHE A 59 -14.63 -5.15 3.58
N LYS A 60 -14.13 -4.49 2.54
CA LYS A 60 -14.87 -4.29 1.29
C LYS A 60 -14.50 -5.27 0.19
N THR A 61 -13.68 -6.28 0.50
CA THR A 61 -13.28 -7.30 -0.46
C THR A 61 -13.59 -8.70 0.05
N SER A 62 -13.84 -9.62 -0.87
CA SER A 62 -13.96 -11.03 -0.51
C SER A 62 -12.57 -11.59 -0.14
N ARG A 63 -12.54 -12.69 0.61
CA ARG A 63 -11.27 -13.31 0.96
C ARG A 63 -10.47 -13.79 -0.27
N PRO A 64 -11.08 -14.41 -1.30
CA PRO A 64 -10.32 -14.76 -2.50
C PRO A 64 -9.71 -13.55 -3.20
N LYS A 65 -10.45 -12.44 -3.29
CA LYS A 65 -9.96 -11.22 -3.91
C LYS A 65 -8.82 -10.61 -3.09
N SER A 66 -8.95 -10.60 -1.76
CA SER A 66 -7.89 -10.13 -0.87
C SER A 66 -6.62 -10.93 -1.06
N ALA A 67 -6.73 -12.26 -1.15
CA ALA A 67 -5.57 -13.11 -1.38
C ALA A 67 -4.86 -12.79 -2.69
N LEU A 68 -5.64 -12.57 -3.77
CA LEU A 68 -5.08 -12.19 -5.07
C LEU A 68 -4.33 -10.87 -4.99
N MET A 69 -4.92 -9.86 -4.36
CA MET A 69 -4.33 -8.54 -4.24
C MET A 69 -3.01 -8.59 -3.47
N ILE A 70 -2.99 -9.34 -2.37
CA ILE A 70 -1.79 -9.50 -1.54
C ILE A 70 -0.69 -10.20 -2.33
N ASN A 71 -1.05 -11.29 -3.03
CA ASN A 71 -0.08 -12.03 -3.83
C ASN A 71 0.50 -11.18 -4.95
N GLU A 72 -0.32 -10.39 -5.64
CA GLU A 72 0.15 -9.49 -6.69
C GLU A 72 1.13 -8.45 -6.13
N ALA A 73 0.81 -7.85 -4.98
CA ALA A 73 1.69 -6.88 -4.36
C ALA A 73 3.05 -7.48 -4.01
N CYS A 74 3.05 -8.73 -3.54
CA CYS A 74 4.29 -9.44 -3.23
C CYS A 74 5.08 -9.78 -4.50
N GLU A 75 4.39 -10.25 -5.54
CA GLU A 75 5.04 -10.57 -6.81
C GLU A 75 5.68 -9.36 -7.46
N LYS A 76 5.05 -8.20 -7.32
CA LYS A 76 5.57 -6.95 -7.86
C LYS A 76 6.69 -6.34 -7.00
N GLY A 77 6.98 -6.93 -5.86
CA GLY A 77 8.06 -6.48 -4.99
C GLY A 77 7.69 -5.30 -4.10
N PHE A 78 6.41 -5.05 -3.87
CA PHE A 78 5.98 -3.95 -2.98
C PHE A 78 5.89 -4.42 -1.54
N PHE A 79 5.46 -5.66 -1.31
CA PHE A 79 5.35 -6.25 0.02
C PHE A 79 6.20 -7.52 0.10
N ILE A 80 6.57 -7.88 1.31
CA ILE A 80 7.29 -9.12 1.59
C ILE A 80 6.61 -9.82 2.76
N LEU A 81 6.59 -11.15 2.69
CA LEU A 81 6.03 -11.97 3.75
C LEU A 81 7.16 -12.59 4.56
N GLU A 82 7.08 -12.46 5.89
CA GLU A 82 8.04 -13.04 6.81
C GLU A 82 7.36 -14.08 7.68
N LYS A 83 7.96 -15.27 7.78
CA LYS A 83 7.43 -16.32 8.65
C LYS A 83 7.66 -15.94 10.11
N THR A 84 6.71 -16.28 10.96
CA THR A 84 6.90 -16.13 12.41
C THR A 84 7.75 -17.29 12.92
N SER A 85 8.48 -17.07 14.02
CA SER A 85 9.36 -18.09 14.58
C SER A 85 8.61 -19.28 15.18
N ASN A 86 7.35 -19.11 15.58
CA ASN A 86 6.59 -20.10 16.34
C ASN A 86 5.49 -20.80 15.55
N ASP A 87 5.09 -20.27 14.42
CA ASP A 87 4.02 -20.85 13.61
C ASP A 87 4.29 -20.57 12.13
N GLN A 88 4.61 -21.63 11.40
CA GLN A 88 4.92 -21.53 9.97
C GLN A 88 3.71 -21.14 9.12
N ARG A 89 2.49 -21.24 9.66
CA ARG A 89 1.26 -20.85 8.97
C ARG A 89 1.03 -19.35 9.02
N LYS A 90 1.55 -18.69 10.07
CA LYS A 90 1.43 -17.25 10.21
C LYS A 90 2.57 -16.56 9.49
N LYS A 91 2.23 -15.59 8.69
CA LYS A 91 3.21 -14.75 7.99
C LYS A 91 2.89 -13.30 8.28
N PHE A 92 3.91 -12.55 8.64
CA PHE A 92 3.79 -11.10 8.74
C PHE A 92 3.98 -10.48 7.37
N ILE A 93 3.22 -9.43 7.08
CA ILE A 93 3.36 -8.70 5.83
C ILE A 93 3.99 -7.34 6.12
N LYS A 94 4.99 -6.99 5.34
CA LYS A 94 5.74 -5.73 5.51
C LYS A 94 6.05 -5.13 4.15
N PRO A 95 6.27 -3.80 4.10
CA PRO A 95 6.71 -3.18 2.85
C PRO A 95 8.16 -3.52 2.57
N THR A 96 8.51 -3.61 1.28
CA THR A 96 9.90 -3.72 0.87
C THR A 96 10.59 -2.37 0.96
N GLY A 97 11.93 -2.37 0.98
CA GLY A 97 12.70 -1.11 1.00
C GLY A 97 12.43 -0.24 -0.22
N SER A 98 12.29 -0.86 -1.40
CA SER A 98 12.01 -0.12 -2.62
C SER A 98 10.63 0.54 -2.59
N PHE A 99 9.62 -0.17 -2.08
CA PHE A 99 8.29 0.41 -1.95
C PHE A 99 8.27 1.53 -0.91
N MET A 100 9.00 1.37 0.20
CA MET A 100 9.06 2.42 1.22
C MET A 100 9.56 3.74 0.66
N LYS A 101 10.55 3.70 -0.24
CA LYS A 101 11.05 4.92 -0.89
C LYS A 101 9.98 5.58 -1.73
N GLU A 102 9.24 4.80 -2.51
CA GLU A 102 8.15 5.33 -3.34
C GLU A 102 7.04 5.93 -2.47
N PHE A 103 6.71 5.25 -1.38
CA PHE A 103 5.67 5.72 -0.47
C PHE A 103 6.06 7.03 0.24
N GLU A 104 7.31 7.12 0.70
CA GLU A 104 7.79 8.36 1.33
C GLU A 104 7.81 9.53 0.34
N ASP A 105 8.19 9.27 -0.91
CA ASP A 105 8.14 10.28 -1.95
C ASP A 105 6.70 10.75 -2.21
N TYR A 106 5.77 9.80 -2.25
CA TYR A 106 4.35 10.08 -2.41
C TYR A 106 3.84 10.97 -1.25
N LEU A 107 4.18 10.61 0.00
CA LEU A 107 3.76 11.38 1.16
C LEU A 107 4.36 12.78 1.15
N LYS A 108 5.62 12.91 0.74
CA LYS A 108 6.29 14.21 0.64
C LYS A 108 5.54 15.13 -0.31
N LYS A 109 5.20 14.62 -1.48
CA LYS A 109 4.45 15.40 -2.48
C LYS A 109 3.07 15.78 -1.98
N LEU A 110 2.41 14.86 -1.28
CA LEU A 110 1.10 15.12 -0.71
C LEU A 110 1.16 16.22 0.36
N ARG A 111 2.19 16.22 1.19
CA ARG A 111 2.37 17.23 2.24
C ARG A 111 2.65 18.61 1.67
N GLU A 112 3.17 18.71 0.46
CA GLU A 112 3.46 19.99 -0.19
C GLU A 112 2.18 20.70 -0.63
N ILE A 113 1.05 20.01 -0.64
CA ILE A 113 -0.23 20.63 -0.98
C ILE A 113 -0.68 21.50 0.20
N SER A 114 -0.93 22.77 -0.09
CA SER A 114 -1.42 23.72 0.93
C SER A 114 -2.88 23.44 1.27
N ILE A 115 -3.16 23.21 2.52
CA ILE A 115 -4.51 22.92 2.98
C ILE A 115 -5.03 24.08 3.84
#